data_37a0d45c9d3095b6c54a202dbafab750
#
_entry.id   37a0d45c9d3095b6c54a202dbafab750
#
_cell.length_a   1.000
_cell.length_b   1.000
_cell.length_c   1.000
_cell.angle_alpha   90.00
_cell.angle_beta   90.00
_cell.angle_gamma   90.00
#
_symmetry.space_group_name_H-M   'P 1'
#
loop_
_entity.id
_entity.type
_entity.pdbx_description
1 polymer ?
#
loop_
_entity_poly.entity_id
_entity_poly.type
_entity_poly.pdbx_seq_one_letter_code
_entity_poly.pdbx_strand_id
1 'polypeptide(L)'
;NRLALQADLLFAYSRGVTNVLCLTGDSVTVGDHKEAKGVYDLDSSQLLRTIRTMEKGYDLAGNQLEGGVKFCAGAIVTPEADPLEPQLIKFEKKIECGAEFIQTQAVYDLDRFKSFMEYARPLGVKILAGIILLTSAGMARFMNRNVPGVMVPDPLIKEMASAPKGKALETGIQIAGRMIRQIKDEKICDGVHVMAIGREEIVPHILEAANLRI
;
A
#
# COMPACT_ATOMS: atom_id res chain seq x y z
N ASN A 1 -6.99 19.48 6.58
CA ASN A 1 -8.25 19.45 7.34
C ASN A 1 -9.37 18.83 6.49
N ARG A 2 -10.51 18.50 7.10
CA ARG A 2 -11.66 17.84 6.46
C ARG A 2 -12.26 18.64 5.30
N LEU A 3 -12.23 19.96 5.35
CA LEU A 3 -12.75 20.79 4.26
C LEU A 3 -11.88 20.65 3.01
N ALA A 4 -10.57 20.77 3.15
CA ALA A 4 -9.63 20.61 2.05
C ALA A 4 -9.72 19.18 1.45
N LEU A 5 -9.77 18.15 2.29
CA LEU A 5 -9.87 16.75 1.81
C LEU A 5 -11.16 16.51 1.02
N GLN A 6 -12.30 17.08 1.43
CA GLN A 6 -13.55 17.00 0.66
C GLN A 6 -13.45 17.75 -0.68
N ALA A 7 -12.85 18.95 -0.66
CA ALA A 7 -12.62 19.71 -1.89
C ALA A 7 -11.70 18.98 -2.86
N ASP A 8 -10.62 18.36 -2.36
CA ASP A 8 -9.69 17.56 -3.15
C ASP A 8 -10.37 16.32 -3.77
N LEU A 9 -11.24 15.64 -3.01
CA LEU A 9 -12.03 14.52 -3.51
C LEU A 9 -13.00 14.96 -4.62
N LEU A 10 -13.73 16.06 -4.45
CA LEU A 10 -14.60 16.61 -5.47
C LEU A 10 -13.83 16.99 -6.73
N PHE A 11 -12.68 17.65 -6.55
CA PHE A 11 -11.82 18.01 -7.67
C PHE A 11 -11.30 16.77 -8.40
N ALA A 12 -10.76 15.79 -7.67
CA ALA A 12 -10.27 14.53 -8.24
C ALA A 12 -11.37 13.83 -9.06
N TYR A 13 -12.57 13.72 -8.50
CA TYR A 13 -13.71 13.12 -9.18
C TYR A 13 -14.08 13.89 -10.46
N SER A 14 -14.10 15.22 -10.42
CA SER A 14 -14.38 16.06 -11.59
C SER A 14 -13.33 15.88 -12.72
N ARG A 15 -12.13 15.39 -12.37
CA ARG A 15 -11.06 15.06 -13.33
C ARG A 15 -11.08 13.59 -13.79
N GLY A 16 -12.10 12.82 -13.41
CA GLY A 16 -12.23 11.43 -13.78
C GLY A 16 -11.45 10.43 -12.89
N VAL A 17 -10.92 10.89 -11.76
CA VAL A 17 -10.27 9.99 -10.79
C VAL A 17 -11.36 9.29 -9.99
N THR A 18 -11.46 7.98 -10.14
CA THR A 18 -12.50 7.16 -9.51
C THR A 18 -11.94 6.15 -8.50
N ASN A 19 -10.62 6.00 -8.43
CA ASN A 19 -9.96 5.10 -7.48
C ASN A 19 -9.07 5.91 -6.55
N VAL A 20 -9.23 5.73 -5.26
CA VAL A 20 -8.49 6.48 -4.24
C VAL A 20 -7.98 5.55 -3.15
N LEU A 21 -6.76 5.79 -2.68
CA LEU A 21 -6.16 5.09 -1.55
C LEU A 21 -6.12 6.01 -0.33
N CYS A 22 -6.87 5.67 0.70
CA CYS A 22 -6.98 6.46 1.92
C CYS A 22 -5.81 6.15 2.86
N LEU A 23 -4.93 7.15 3.04
CA LEU A 23 -3.74 7.06 3.88
C LEU A 23 -3.81 8.10 5.01
N THR A 24 -3.26 7.77 6.17
CA THR A 24 -3.00 8.78 7.22
C THR A 24 -1.77 9.62 6.86
N GLY A 25 -0.82 9.01 6.11
CA GLY A 25 0.45 9.63 5.76
C GLY A 25 1.48 9.59 6.90
N ASP A 26 2.67 10.03 6.59
CA ASP A 26 3.77 10.13 7.55
C ASP A 26 3.72 11.47 8.31
N SER A 27 4.50 11.57 9.40
CA SER A 27 4.66 12.83 10.11
C SER A 27 5.30 13.88 9.20
N VAL A 28 4.80 15.12 9.26
CA VAL A 28 5.38 16.25 8.50
C VAL A 28 6.87 16.46 8.78
N THR A 29 7.37 16.00 9.92
CA THR A 29 8.79 16.12 10.31
C THR A 29 9.73 15.26 9.48
N VAL A 30 9.23 14.20 8.80
CA VAL A 30 10.03 13.36 7.91
C VAL A 30 10.02 13.83 6.45
N GLY A 31 9.14 14.79 6.12
CA GLY A 31 9.08 15.42 4.81
C GLY A 31 10.20 16.47 4.58
N ASP A 32 10.24 17.03 3.38
CA ASP A 32 11.17 18.08 2.99
C ASP A 32 10.76 19.46 3.50
N HIS A 33 9.46 19.71 3.69
CA HIS A 33 8.93 20.95 4.25
C HIS A 33 8.91 20.90 5.78
N LYS A 34 10.04 21.15 6.41
CA LYS A 34 10.22 21.06 7.88
C LYS A 34 9.34 22.00 8.71
N GLU A 35 8.89 23.10 8.11
CA GLU A 35 8.03 24.11 8.76
C GLU A 35 6.54 23.79 8.62
N ALA A 36 6.17 22.79 7.80
CA ALA A 36 4.78 22.38 7.64
C ALA A 36 4.21 21.90 8.99
N LYS A 37 2.95 22.22 9.24
CA LYS A 37 2.24 21.80 10.46
C LYS A 37 1.18 20.77 10.10
N GLY A 38 1.22 19.62 10.78
CA GLY A 38 0.18 18.60 10.67
C GLY A 38 -1.14 19.09 11.28
N VAL A 39 -2.24 18.85 10.60
CA VAL A 39 -3.59 19.20 11.09
C VAL A 39 -4.26 17.99 11.75
N TYR A 40 -4.04 16.77 11.24
CA TYR A 40 -4.54 15.49 11.78
C TYR A 40 -6.05 15.47 12.07
N ASP A 41 -6.84 16.16 11.24
CA ASP A 41 -8.29 16.30 11.42
C ASP A 41 -9.04 15.00 11.08
N LEU A 42 -8.56 14.24 10.10
CA LEU A 42 -9.08 12.92 9.72
C LEU A 42 -7.93 11.91 9.62
N ASP A 43 -8.17 10.69 10.11
CA ASP A 43 -7.35 9.54 9.79
C ASP A 43 -7.87 8.81 8.53
N SER A 44 -7.19 7.74 8.12
CA SER A 44 -7.58 6.97 6.93
C SER A 44 -8.97 6.34 7.04
N SER A 45 -9.38 5.90 8.23
CA SER A 45 -10.71 5.32 8.46
C SER A 45 -11.81 6.38 8.40
N GLN A 46 -11.52 7.55 8.95
CA GLN A 46 -12.42 8.70 8.88
C GLN A 46 -12.53 9.23 7.43
N LEU A 47 -11.43 9.21 6.67
CA LEU A 47 -11.45 9.59 5.25
C LEU A 47 -12.32 8.62 4.42
N LEU A 48 -12.23 7.31 4.67
CA LEU A 48 -13.13 6.32 4.06
C LEU A 48 -14.60 6.65 4.35
N ARG A 49 -14.94 6.92 5.61
CA ARG A 49 -16.31 7.33 5.99
C ARG A 49 -16.74 8.63 5.31
N THR A 50 -15.81 9.58 5.16
CA THR A 50 -16.07 10.83 4.44
C THR A 50 -16.48 10.55 3.00
N ILE A 51 -15.73 9.68 2.30
CA ILE A 51 -16.07 9.26 0.93
C ILE A 51 -17.47 8.64 0.89
N ARG A 52 -17.79 7.72 1.80
CA ARG A 52 -19.14 7.09 1.86
C ARG A 52 -20.26 8.10 2.17
N THR A 53 -19.96 9.15 2.94
CA THR A 53 -20.91 10.25 3.19
C THR A 53 -21.13 11.07 1.92
N MET A 54 -20.06 11.41 1.20
CA MET A 54 -20.13 12.17 -0.05
C MET A 54 -20.85 11.38 -1.16
N GLU A 55 -20.66 10.07 -1.23
CA GLU A 55 -21.40 9.18 -2.15
C GLU A 55 -22.92 9.14 -1.86
N LYS A 56 -23.31 9.36 -0.62
CA LYS A 56 -24.74 9.52 -0.24
C LYS A 56 -25.30 10.91 -0.58
N GLY A 57 -24.48 11.80 -1.15
CA GLY A 57 -24.88 13.13 -1.55
C GLY A 57 -24.80 14.19 -0.44
N TYR A 58 -23.98 13.98 0.59
CA TYR A 58 -23.82 14.95 1.67
C TYR A 58 -22.35 15.22 1.96
N ASP A 59 -22.05 16.46 2.37
CA ASP A 59 -20.76 16.81 2.98
C ASP A 59 -20.72 16.41 4.47
N LEU A 60 -19.56 16.58 5.11
CA LEU A 60 -19.41 16.27 6.54
C LEU A 60 -20.14 17.26 7.48
N ALA A 61 -20.63 18.39 6.98
CA ALA A 61 -21.46 19.32 7.74
C ALA A 61 -22.96 19.00 7.61
N GLY A 62 -23.32 18.03 6.74
CA GLY A 62 -24.69 17.62 6.48
C GLY A 62 -25.38 18.40 5.35
N ASN A 63 -24.64 19.24 4.62
CA ASN A 63 -25.18 19.94 3.47
C ASN A 63 -25.31 18.98 2.29
N GLN A 64 -26.38 19.11 1.52
CA GLN A 64 -26.58 18.35 0.31
C GLN A 64 -25.61 18.80 -0.79
N LEU A 65 -24.95 17.87 -1.44
CA LEU A 65 -24.08 18.12 -2.57
C LEU A 65 -24.91 18.13 -3.86
N GLU A 66 -24.63 19.08 -4.75
CA GLU A 66 -25.15 19.07 -6.12
C GLU A 66 -24.32 18.08 -6.95
N GLY A 67 -24.99 17.06 -7.51
CA GLY A 67 -24.35 15.93 -8.17
C GLY A 67 -23.90 14.85 -7.20
N GLY A 68 -23.28 13.80 -7.73
CA GLY A 68 -22.82 12.65 -6.95
C GLY A 68 -21.35 12.35 -7.23
N VAL A 69 -20.67 11.79 -6.25
CA VAL A 69 -19.35 11.17 -6.44
C VAL A 69 -19.47 9.66 -6.20
N LYS A 70 -18.58 8.90 -6.84
CA LYS A 70 -18.46 7.47 -6.60
C LYS A 70 -16.99 7.07 -6.73
N PHE A 71 -16.45 6.49 -5.67
CA PHE A 71 -15.06 6.05 -5.62
C PHE A 71 -14.96 4.56 -5.28
N CYS A 72 -14.07 3.87 -5.96
CA CYS A 72 -13.48 2.65 -5.44
C CYS A 72 -12.42 3.08 -4.42
N ALA A 73 -12.73 3.00 -3.14
CA ALA A 73 -11.87 3.48 -2.08
C ALA A 73 -11.09 2.33 -1.43
N GLY A 74 -9.79 2.47 -1.36
CA GLY A 74 -8.89 1.54 -0.71
C GLY A 74 -8.24 2.09 0.54
N ALA A 75 -7.56 1.21 1.26
CA ALA A 75 -6.73 1.54 2.42
C ALA A 75 -5.48 0.66 2.46
N ILE A 76 -4.67 0.80 3.51
CA ILE A 76 -3.47 0.00 3.69
C ILE A 76 -3.55 -0.90 4.93
N VAL A 77 -2.76 -1.97 4.92
CA VAL A 77 -2.48 -2.82 6.07
C VAL A 77 -1.00 -3.19 6.09
N THR A 78 -0.47 -3.49 7.27
CA THR A 78 0.91 -3.95 7.45
C THR A 78 0.88 -5.40 7.96
N PRO A 79 0.90 -6.41 7.04
CA PRO A 79 0.66 -7.80 7.40
C PRO A 79 1.84 -8.45 8.14
N GLU A 80 3.03 -7.88 8.07
CA GLU A 80 4.24 -8.37 8.74
C GLU A 80 4.55 -7.61 10.03
N ALA A 81 3.62 -6.79 10.54
CA ALA A 81 3.80 -6.07 11.78
C ALA A 81 3.96 -7.02 12.99
N ASP A 82 4.71 -6.58 13.97
CA ASP A 82 4.88 -7.27 15.25
C ASP A 82 4.69 -6.26 16.41
N PRO A 83 3.65 -6.39 17.25
CA PRO A 83 2.58 -7.39 17.18
C PRO A 83 1.59 -7.14 16.00
N LEU A 84 0.97 -8.21 15.51
CA LEU A 84 0.03 -8.15 14.37
C LEU A 84 -1.37 -7.70 14.78
N GLU A 85 -1.85 -8.04 16.00
CA GLU A 85 -3.23 -7.81 16.44
C GLU A 85 -3.73 -6.36 16.27
N PRO A 86 -2.94 -5.32 16.61
CA PRO A 86 -3.38 -3.94 16.37
C PRO A 86 -3.62 -3.62 14.90
N GLN A 87 -2.91 -4.28 13.98
CA GLN A 87 -3.11 -4.12 12.55
C GLN A 87 -4.39 -4.81 12.08
N LEU A 88 -4.70 -6.00 12.63
CA LEU A 88 -5.94 -6.70 12.32
C LEU A 88 -7.18 -5.89 12.73
N ILE A 89 -7.17 -5.32 13.94
CA ILE A 89 -8.25 -4.45 14.42
C ILE A 89 -8.42 -3.22 13.51
N LYS A 90 -7.32 -2.59 13.10
CA LYS A 90 -7.37 -1.45 12.18
C LYS A 90 -7.81 -1.86 10.77
N PHE A 91 -7.43 -3.05 10.33
CA PHE A 91 -7.81 -3.60 9.04
C PHE A 91 -9.32 -3.83 8.95
N GLU A 92 -9.92 -4.52 9.93
CA GLU A 92 -11.37 -4.70 10.02
C GLU A 92 -12.10 -3.36 10.04
N LYS A 93 -11.62 -2.43 10.87
CA LYS A 93 -12.19 -1.07 10.95
C LYS A 93 -12.21 -0.36 9.61
N LYS A 94 -11.17 -0.50 8.78
CA LYS A 94 -11.12 0.09 7.46
C LYS A 94 -12.14 -0.53 6.50
N ILE A 95 -12.34 -1.86 6.60
CA ILE A 95 -13.38 -2.56 5.84
C ILE A 95 -14.78 -2.07 6.26
N GLU A 96 -15.05 -1.99 7.57
CA GLU A 96 -16.29 -1.44 8.11
C GLU A 96 -16.54 0.02 7.68
N CYS A 97 -15.48 0.80 7.53
CA CYS A 97 -15.54 2.17 7.04
C CYS A 97 -15.73 2.26 5.51
N GLY A 98 -15.75 1.12 4.82
CA GLY A 98 -16.06 1.03 3.41
C GLY A 98 -14.86 0.85 2.48
N ALA A 99 -13.72 0.35 2.95
CA ALA A 99 -12.63 -0.02 2.05
C ALA A 99 -13.07 -1.17 1.13
N GLU A 100 -12.87 -1.02 -0.17
CA GLU A 100 -13.19 -2.01 -1.20
C GLU A 100 -11.97 -2.81 -1.63
N PHE A 101 -10.78 -2.21 -1.48
CA PHE A 101 -9.51 -2.90 -1.66
C PHE A 101 -8.50 -2.45 -0.62
N ILE A 102 -7.50 -3.29 -0.40
CA ILE A 102 -6.40 -3.03 0.52
C ILE A 102 -5.08 -3.23 -0.24
N GLN A 103 -4.20 -2.26 -0.14
CA GLN A 103 -2.78 -2.45 -0.48
C GLN A 103 -2.02 -2.80 0.79
N THR A 104 -1.14 -3.79 0.73
CA THR A 104 -0.32 -4.07 1.91
C THR A 104 0.94 -3.19 1.89
N GLN A 105 1.54 -2.99 3.06
CA GLN A 105 2.93 -2.60 3.16
C GLN A 105 3.80 -3.67 2.48
N ALA A 106 5.09 -3.39 2.24
CA ALA A 106 5.97 -4.34 1.58
C ALA A 106 5.95 -5.71 2.26
N VAL A 107 5.78 -6.75 1.45
CA VAL A 107 5.80 -8.15 1.85
C VAL A 107 7.07 -8.79 1.32
N TYR A 108 7.83 -9.47 2.19
CA TYR A 108 9.02 -10.22 1.82
C TYR A 108 8.99 -11.66 2.35
N ASP A 109 8.18 -11.93 3.38
CA ASP A 109 7.93 -13.26 3.91
C ASP A 109 6.57 -13.76 3.44
N LEU A 110 6.56 -14.53 2.35
CA LEU A 110 5.32 -15.03 1.76
C LEU A 110 4.59 -16.05 2.65
N ASP A 111 5.27 -16.73 3.56
CA ASP A 111 4.61 -17.67 4.47
C ASP A 111 3.86 -16.92 5.58
N ARG A 112 4.45 -15.87 6.14
CA ARG A 112 3.72 -14.94 7.03
C ARG A 112 2.55 -14.28 6.31
N PHE A 113 2.76 -13.88 5.06
CA PHE A 113 1.69 -13.26 4.28
C PHE A 113 0.55 -14.24 3.98
N LYS A 114 0.83 -15.51 3.70
CA LYS A 114 -0.21 -16.55 3.56
C LYS A 114 -1.05 -16.67 4.85
N SER A 115 -0.40 -16.70 6.00
CA SER A 115 -1.10 -16.75 7.31
C SER A 115 -1.99 -15.53 7.51
N PHE A 116 -1.53 -14.33 7.13
CA PHE A 116 -2.39 -13.14 7.11
C PHE A 116 -3.57 -13.31 6.13
N MET A 117 -3.35 -13.87 4.95
CA MET A 117 -4.40 -14.08 3.95
C MET A 117 -5.46 -15.11 4.38
N GLU A 118 -5.13 -16.09 5.22
CA GLU A 118 -6.11 -17.00 5.83
C GLU A 118 -7.12 -16.21 6.68
N TYR A 119 -6.65 -15.19 7.40
CA TYR A 119 -7.50 -14.28 8.16
C TYR A 119 -8.25 -13.28 7.26
N ALA A 120 -7.59 -12.70 6.28
CA ALA A 120 -8.14 -11.61 5.48
C ALA A 120 -9.17 -12.06 4.43
N ARG A 121 -8.99 -13.25 3.84
CA ARG A 121 -9.82 -13.77 2.74
C ARG A 121 -11.32 -13.87 3.09
N PRO A 122 -11.73 -14.35 4.29
CA PRO A 122 -13.15 -14.42 4.68
C PRO A 122 -13.82 -13.05 4.75
N LEU A 123 -13.06 -11.96 4.92
CA LEU A 123 -13.61 -10.60 5.02
C LEU A 123 -14.00 -10.02 3.65
N GLY A 124 -13.71 -10.70 2.54
CA GLY A 124 -14.24 -10.43 1.20
C GLY A 124 -13.69 -9.17 0.51
N VAL A 125 -12.69 -8.49 1.10
CA VAL A 125 -12.03 -7.32 0.50
C VAL A 125 -10.90 -7.76 -0.44
N LYS A 126 -10.65 -7.00 -1.51
CA LYS A 126 -9.55 -7.26 -2.43
C LYS A 126 -8.21 -6.88 -1.81
N ILE A 127 -7.21 -7.77 -1.89
CA ILE A 127 -5.87 -7.56 -1.34
C ILE A 127 -4.83 -7.50 -2.46
N LEU A 128 -4.04 -6.42 -2.46
CA LEU A 128 -2.90 -6.23 -3.34
C LEU A 128 -1.62 -6.26 -2.51
N ALA A 129 -0.78 -7.27 -2.72
CA ALA A 129 0.49 -7.41 -2.01
C ALA A 129 1.48 -6.32 -2.45
N GLY A 130 2.03 -5.58 -1.49
CA GLY A 130 3.05 -4.57 -1.72
C GLY A 130 4.41 -5.21 -2.01
N ILE A 131 5.03 -4.88 -3.14
CA ILE A 131 6.36 -5.34 -3.51
C ILE A 131 7.26 -4.13 -3.71
N ILE A 132 8.22 -3.92 -2.81
CA ILE A 132 9.25 -2.88 -2.98
C ILE A 132 10.46 -3.48 -3.68
N LEU A 133 10.95 -2.80 -4.72
CA LEU A 133 12.17 -3.17 -5.42
C LEU A 133 13.40 -2.98 -4.53
N LEU A 134 14.10 -4.06 -4.19
CA LEU A 134 15.38 -3.98 -3.50
C LEU A 134 16.48 -3.54 -4.46
N THR A 135 17.14 -2.43 -4.19
CA THR A 135 18.25 -1.93 -5.02
C THR A 135 19.63 -2.28 -4.47
N SER A 136 19.70 -2.67 -3.20
CA SER A 136 20.92 -3.10 -2.53
C SER A 136 20.66 -3.80 -1.20
N ALA A 137 21.64 -4.58 -0.73
CA ALA A 137 21.61 -5.13 0.63
C ALA A 137 21.61 -4.03 1.71
N GLY A 138 22.18 -2.87 1.42
CA GLY A 138 22.15 -1.70 2.31
C GLY A 138 20.73 -1.17 2.49
N MET A 139 19.98 -1.03 1.40
CA MET A 139 18.57 -0.64 1.43
C MET A 139 17.72 -1.65 2.24
N ALA A 140 17.92 -2.95 2.02
CA ALA A 140 17.19 -3.99 2.76
C ALA A 140 17.43 -3.88 4.28
N ARG A 141 18.69 -3.71 4.71
CA ARG A 141 19.03 -3.49 6.13
C ARG A 141 18.49 -2.18 6.68
N PHE A 142 18.47 -1.13 5.84
CA PHE A 142 17.89 0.16 6.23
C PHE A 142 16.39 0.03 6.50
N MET A 143 15.66 -0.66 5.62
CA MET A 143 14.22 -0.90 5.81
C MET A 143 13.94 -1.66 7.10
N ASN A 144 14.69 -2.73 7.39
CA ASN A 144 14.52 -3.48 8.64
C ASN A 144 14.74 -2.65 9.90
N ARG A 145 15.54 -1.57 9.81
CA ARG A 145 15.84 -0.72 10.98
C ARG A 145 14.91 0.48 11.12
N ASN A 146 14.40 1.00 10.00
CA ASN A 146 13.81 2.33 9.94
C ASN A 146 12.37 2.35 9.42
N VAL A 147 11.88 1.26 8.81
CA VAL A 147 10.52 1.21 8.28
C VAL A 147 9.68 0.24 9.11
N PRO A 148 8.83 0.74 10.02
CA PRO A 148 8.02 -0.12 10.87
C PRO A 148 7.14 -1.07 10.06
N GLY A 149 7.17 -2.36 10.44
CA GLY A 149 6.34 -3.38 9.80
C GLY A 149 6.84 -3.88 8.44
N VAL A 150 8.06 -3.49 8.02
CA VAL A 150 8.75 -4.09 6.88
C VAL A 150 9.90 -4.94 7.40
N MET A 151 9.91 -6.21 7.01
CA MET A 151 10.96 -7.15 7.39
C MET A 151 11.47 -7.89 6.16
N VAL A 152 12.67 -7.53 5.70
CA VAL A 152 13.37 -8.26 4.65
C VAL A 152 14.12 -9.43 5.29
N PRO A 153 13.80 -10.69 4.96
CA PRO A 153 14.45 -11.87 5.53
C PRO A 153 15.95 -11.94 5.21
N ASP A 154 16.73 -12.47 6.13
CA ASP A 154 18.18 -12.65 5.96
C ASP A 154 18.61 -13.35 4.66
N PRO A 155 17.90 -14.38 4.16
CA PRO A 155 18.24 -14.99 2.86
C PRO A 155 18.21 -13.98 1.70
N LEU A 156 17.23 -13.09 1.65
CA LEU A 156 17.13 -12.06 0.60
C LEU A 156 18.21 -10.99 0.77
N ILE A 157 18.54 -10.62 2.01
CA ILE A 157 19.67 -9.70 2.28
C ILE A 157 21.00 -10.32 1.81
N LYS A 158 21.21 -11.61 2.07
CA LYS A 158 22.41 -12.33 1.62
C LYS A 158 22.46 -12.45 0.10
N GLU A 159 21.33 -12.76 -0.54
CA GLU A 159 21.22 -12.79 -2.01
C GLU A 159 21.60 -11.46 -2.62
N MET A 160 21.04 -10.35 -2.10
CA MET A 160 21.40 -9.00 -2.53
C MET A 160 22.89 -8.67 -2.29
N ALA A 161 23.47 -9.12 -1.17
CA ALA A 161 24.88 -8.89 -0.85
C ALA A 161 25.82 -9.69 -1.74
N SER A 162 25.40 -10.86 -2.23
CA SER A 162 26.19 -11.74 -3.11
C SER A 162 26.07 -11.35 -4.58
N ALA A 163 25.28 -10.33 -4.90
CA ALA A 163 25.14 -9.86 -6.28
C ALA A 163 26.50 -9.45 -6.86
N PRO A 164 26.84 -9.83 -8.10
CA PRO A 164 28.06 -9.36 -8.76
C PRO A 164 28.16 -7.85 -8.79
N LYS A 165 29.36 -7.32 -8.80
CA LYS A 165 29.60 -5.86 -8.83
C LYS A 165 28.80 -5.21 -9.98
N GLY A 166 27.98 -4.23 -9.64
CA GLY A 166 27.11 -3.51 -10.59
C GLY A 166 25.80 -4.23 -10.95
N LYS A 167 25.53 -5.44 -10.41
CA LYS A 167 24.33 -6.25 -10.71
C LYS A 167 23.27 -6.27 -9.60
N ALA A 168 23.43 -5.47 -8.56
CA ALA A 168 22.49 -5.45 -7.43
C ALA A 168 21.05 -5.13 -7.87
N LEU A 169 20.85 -4.18 -8.79
CA LEU A 169 19.52 -3.83 -9.31
C LEU A 169 18.89 -5.02 -10.07
N GLU A 170 19.67 -5.69 -10.90
CA GLU A 170 19.23 -6.89 -11.64
C GLU A 170 18.80 -8.01 -10.67
N THR A 171 19.59 -8.23 -9.61
CA THR A 171 19.26 -9.18 -8.54
C THR A 171 17.94 -8.80 -7.86
N GLY A 172 17.73 -7.53 -7.55
CA GLY A 172 16.47 -7.04 -6.96
C GLY A 172 15.27 -7.25 -7.88
N ILE A 173 15.42 -7.04 -9.19
CA ILE A 173 14.40 -7.32 -10.20
C ILE A 173 14.04 -8.81 -10.19
N GLN A 174 15.03 -9.70 -10.15
CA GLN A 174 14.79 -11.15 -10.10
C GLN A 174 14.08 -11.58 -8.80
N ILE A 175 14.45 -10.99 -7.67
CA ILE A 175 13.76 -11.22 -6.38
C ILE A 175 12.30 -10.80 -6.48
N ALA A 176 12.03 -9.57 -6.90
CA ALA A 176 10.68 -9.05 -7.04
C ALA A 176 9.84 -9.89 -8.03
N GLY A 177 10.41 -10.20 -9.19
CA GLY A 177 9.76 -11.03 -10.21
C GLY A 177 9.42 -12.44 -9.71
N ARG A 178 10.33 -13.08 -8.96
CA ARG A 178 10.10 -14.40 -8.35
C ARG A 178 8.96 -14.34 -7.32
N MET A 179 8.94 -13.33 -6.47
CA MET A 179 7.89 -13.16 -5.47
C MET A 179 6.53 -12.94 -6.12
N ILE A 180 6.44 -12.05 -7.11
CA ILE A 180 5.20 -11.78 -7.86
C ILE A 180 4.70 -13.06 -8.54
N ARG A 181 5.59 -13.82 -9.17
CA ARG A 181 5.25 -15.11 -9.81
C ARG A 181 4.67 -16.07 -8.79
N GLN A 182 5.31 -16.24 -7.64
CA GLN A 182 4.84 -17.11 -6.57
C GLN A 182 3.45 -16.67 -6.06
N ILE A 183 3.25 -15.38 -5.82
CA ILE A 183 1.93 -14.82 -5.41
C ILE A 183 0.85 -15.19 -6.42
N LYS A 184 1.15 -15.07 -7.72
CA LYS A 184 0.23 -15.40 -8.80
C LYS A 184 -0.05 -16.90 -8.90
N ASP A 185 1.00 -17.71 -8.97
CA ASP A 185 0.90 -19.16 -9.23
C ASP A 185 0.20 -19.88 -8.08
N GLU A 186 0.46 -19.48 -6.84
CA GLU A 186 -0.17 -20.01 -5.65
C GLU A 186 -1.50 -19.31 -5.30
N LYS A 187 -1.90 -18.29 -6.07
CA LYS A 187 -3.14 -17.49 -5.84
C LYS A 187 -3.23 -16.98 -4.39
N ILE A 188 -2.12 -16.45 -3.88
CA ILE A 188 -2.03 -16.02 -2.48
C ILE A 188 -3.00 -14.86 -2.21
N CYS A 189 -3.06 -13.86 -3.10
CA CYS A 189 -3.99 -12.72 -3.00
C CYS A 189 -4.53 -12.31 -4.39
N ASP A 190 -5.24 -11.18 -4.48
CA ASP A 190 -5.93 -10.75 -5.71
C ASP A 190 -5.00 -10.07 -6.72
N GLY A 191 -3.85 -9.55 -6.28
CA GLY A 191 -2.89 -8.87 -7.15
C GLY A 191 -1.69 -8.33 -6.39
N VAL A 192 -0.88 -7.53 -7.08
CA VAL A 192 0.31 -6.91 -6.48
C VAL A 192 0.31 -5.40 -6.69
N HIS A 193 0.93 -4.69 -5.77
CA HIS A 193 1.24 -3.27 -5.85
C HIS A 193 2.76 -3.09 -5.87
N VAL A 194 3.32 -2.74 -7.02
CA VAL A 194 4.77 -2.58 -7.20
C VAL A 194 5.19 -1.17 -6.83
N MET A 195 6.14 -1.05 -5.91
CA MET A 195 6.71 0.21 -5.44
C MET A 195 8.19 0.28 -5.85
N ALA A 196 8.46 0.91 -6.99
CA ALA A 196 9.81 1.03 -7.53
C ALA A 196 10.61 2.18 -6.91
N ILE A 197 9.95 3.11 -6.23
CA ILE A 197 10.48 4.25 -5.45
C ILE A 197 11.57 5.00 -6.24
N GLY A 198 11.14 5.83 -7.20
CA GLY A 198 12.01 6.63 -8.06
C GLY A 198 12.76 5.81 -9.12
N ARG A 199 12.26 4.62 -9.43
CA ARG A 199 12.76 3.71 -10.47
C ARG A 199 11.61 3.10 -11.27
N GLU A 200 10.61 3.90 -11.57
CA GLU A 200 9.37 3.47 -12.23
C GLU A 200 9.64 2.89 -13.62
N GLU A 201 10.70 3.33 -14.28
CA GLU A 201 11.18 2.79 -15.56
C GLU A 201 11.60 1.31 -15.49
N ILE A 202 11.84 0.79 -14.29
CA ILE A 202 12.24 -0.62 -14.06
C ILE A 202 11.03 -1.55 -13.94
N VAL A 203 9.82 -1.01 -13.73
CA VAL A 203 8.60 -1.83 -13.54
C VAL A 203 8.38 -2.83 -14.68
N PRO A 204 8.53 -2.48 -15.98
CA PRO A 204 8.41 -3.46 -17.06
C PRO A 204 9.34 -4.67 -16.89
N HIS A 205 10.61 -4.46 -16.48
CA HIS A 205 11.56 -5.54 -16.26
C HIS A 205 11.18 -6.45 -15.08
N ILE A 206 10.55 -5.88 -14.04
CA ILE A 206 10.01 -6.67 -12.93
C ILE A 206 8.87 -7.57 -13.42
N LEU A 207 7.97 -7.03 -14.26
CA LEU A 207 6.85 -7.80 -14.82
C LEU A 207 7.34 -8.89 -15.77
N GLU A 208 8.34 -8.62 -16.61
CA GLU A 208 9.01 -9.63 -17.44
C GLU A 208 9.62 -10.75 -16.58
N ALA A 209 10.37 -10.39 -15.51
CA ALA A 209 10.94 -11.35 -14.57
C ALA A 209 9.86 -12.17 -13.83
N ALA A 210 8.65 -11.63 -13.70
CA ALA A 210 7.50 -12.33 -13.14
C ALA A 210 6.73 -13.20 -14.16
N ASN A 211 7.15 -13.24 -15.42
CA ASN A 211 6.42 -13.87 -16.55
C ASN A 211 4.99 -13.28 -16.70
N LEU A 212 4.86 -11.99 -16.47
CA LEU A 212 3.65 -11.24 -16.76
C LEU A 212 3.82 -10.50 -18.10
N ARG A 213 2.82 -10.65 -18.99
CA ARG A 213 2.78 -9.88 -20.23
C ARG A 213 2.24 -8.48 -19.91
N ILE A 214 2.89 -7.47 -20.45
CA ILE A 214 2.42 -6.08 -20.48
C ILE A 214 1.49 -5.92 -21.67
#